data_bf24094c28e987a3c5e7c1ee886fc302
#
_entry.id   bf24094c28e987a3c5e7c1ee886fc302
#
_cell.length_a   1.000
_cell.length_b   1.000
_cell.length_c   1.000
_cell.angle_alpha   90.00
_cell.angle_beta   90.00
_cell.angle_gamma   90.00
#
_symmetry.space_group_name_H-M   'P 1'
#
loop_
_entity.id
_entity.type
_entity.pdbx_description
1 polymer ?
#
loop_
_entity_poly.entity_id
_entity_poly.type
_entity_poly.pdbx_seq_one_letter_code
_entity_poly.pdbx_strand_id
1 'polypeptide(L)'
;MEGENMATFKRILNLENYIFTFFILFVFYGAINSPYSLVKILWEKPKHLLVLLPLLIILLLIIYKNKKFLYTKIQALWYLIKAHDRVVIIGSLISLFLLQLLLLTQITVPIGWDVFDNFHSITTENRDYSKIVLSLNPNNEFFFFMMYYLNKFLRFIDVTESWSNTWFSWQVVNCLFINSSLFLFYHASKRVFNPLTAFVAYSLFFLSFGLSPWLLTPYTDTAVLLFINLVFFAYSLFEKVSPPFVKYCLLLFIGIGLAWCFLMKPSSIIFFIAFSCIKVLQLLLVNRNKQSIVKLTVVALFLLTGFASAYYSFQFFVEKQTITEIDKEQAKPWTLFVMMGLTGSGGYSEKDTRKVNSLPTLEKKKKYTTETIKKRLEDYGMVGYTKFLLVKHFNNTDRGDFGWGRDGTPQNPTKPSKSEFQTKLRDTYYQQGKRTNNLRFVMQILWIVVLLGMLLSFFVKDIQGGTLLIIKLTIIGAFLYLLLFEGGRSRYLIQYLPFFYLLSANGLARINDIVSINGIKKSFTSTDYRGSLPIRTDEL
;
A
#
# COMPACT_ATOMS: atom_id res chain seq x y z
N MET A 1 31.36 -19.15 -18.21
CA MET A 1 30.96 -17.80 -17.78
C MET A 1 29.45 -17.59 -17.80
N GLU A 2 28.73 -17.75 -18.94
CA GLU A 2 27.26 -17.54 -18.93
C GLU A 2 26.50 -18.51 -18.01
N GLY A 3 26.89 -19.79 -18.01
CA GLY A 3 26.27 -20.78 -17.10
C GLY A 3 26.53 -20.51 -15.62
N GLU A 4 27.70 -20.03 -15.25
CA GLU A 4 28.06 -19.68 -13.87
C GLU A 4 27.31 -18.42 -13.38
N ASN A 5 27.18 -17.42 -14.24
CA ASN A 5 26.44 -16.20 -13.95
C ASN A 5 24.95 -16.48 -13.76
N MET A 6 24.36 -17.33 -14.61
CA MET A 6 22.98 -17.77 -14.43
C MET A 6 22.79 -18.60 -13.16
N ALA A 7 23.74 -19.46 -12.81
CA ALA A 7 23.72 -20.19 -11.54
C ALA A 7 23.80 -19.25 -10.34
N THR A 8 24.66 -18.21 -10.42
CA THR A 8 24.77 -17.17 -9.39
C THR A 8 23.46 -16.40 -9.25
N PHE A 9 22.82 -15.99 -10.34
CA PHE A 9 21.53 -15.32 -10.28
C PHE A 9 20.45 -16.20 -9.64
N LYS A 10 20.40 -17.49 -9.97
CA LYS A 10 19.47 -18.46 -9.31
C LYS A 10 19.76 -18.62 -7.82
N ARG A 11 21.04 -18.59 -7.39
CA ARG A 11 21.40 -18.62 -5.95
C ARG A 11 20.91 -17.37 -5.23
N ILE A 12 21.02 -16.19 -5.85
CA ILE A 12 20.50 -14.93 -5.29
C ILE A 12 18.99 -14.99 -5.13
N LEU A 13 18.26 -15.50 -6.15
CA LEU A 13 16.80 -15.70 -6.07
C LEU A 13 16.39 -16.62 -4.92
N ASN A 14 17.13 -17.72 -4.72
CA ASN A 14 16.85 -18.63 -3.63
C ASN A 14 17.14 -18.00 -2.26
N LEU A 15 18.30 -17.34 -2.10
CA LEU A 15 18.67 -16.67 -0.86
C LEU A 15 17.66 -15.58 -0.48
N GLU A 16 17.24 -14.76 -1.45
CA GLU A 16 16.22 -13.74 -1.25
C GLU A 16 14.91 -14.37 -0.78
N ASN A 17 14.48 -15.47 -1.39
CA ASN A 17 13.25 -16.16 -1.03
C ASN A 17 13.27 -16.65 0.43
N TYR A 18 14.41 -17.16 0.92
CA TYR A 18 14.57 -17.54 2.33
C TYR A 18 14.55 -16.33 3.26
N ILE A 19 15.29 -15.27 2.92
CA ILE A 19 15.32 -14.03 3.72
C ILE A 19 13.92 -13.42 3.80
N PHE A 20 13.24 -13.29 2.66
CA PHE A 20 11.89 -12.78 2.61
C PHE A 20 10.93 -13.60 3.47
N THR A 21 10.96 -14.93 3.33
CA THR A 21 10.08 -15.82 4.08
C THR A 21 10.33 -15.72 5.58
N PHE A 22 11.60 -15.60 6.00
CA PHE A 22 11.93 -15.36 7.39
C PHE A 22 11.30 -14.07 7.93
N PHE A 23 11.41 -12.95 7.20
CA PHE A 23 10.74 -11.70 7.58
C PHE A 23 9.22 -11.85 7.67
N ILE A 24 8.59 -12.53 6.70
CA ILE A 24 7.12 -12.72 6.71
C ILE A 24 6.67 -13.64 7.85
N LEU A 25 7.48 -14.62 8.25
CA LEU A 25 7.17 -15.42 9.45
C LEU A 25 7.13 -14.56 10.71
N PHE A 26 8.03 -13.58 10.86
CA PHE A 26 7.97 -12.62 11.97
C PHE A 26 6.72 -11.75 11.91
N VAL A 27 6.38 -11.23 10.73
CA VAL A 27 5.16 -10.45 10.52
C VAL A 27 3.93 -11.28 10.86
N PHE A 28 3.88 -12.52 10.39
CA PHE A 28 2.80 -13.46 10.66
C PHE A 28 2.68 -13.75 12.17
N TYR A 29 3.80 -14.02 12.84
CA TYR A 29 3.84 -14.19 14.28
C TYR A 29 3.27 -12.97 15.02
N GLY A 30 3.67 -11.76 14.65
CA GLY A 30 3.11 -10.52 15.19
C GLY A 30 1.60 -10.40 14.97
N ALA A 31 1.15 -10.70 13.75
CA ALA A 31 -0.27 -10.60 13.39
C ALA A 31 -1.17 -11.61 14.13
N ILE A 32 -0.72 -12.85 14.35
CA ILE A 32 -1.49 -13.84 15.12
C ILE A 32 -1.52 -13.53 16.62
N ASN A 33 -0.53 -12.79 17.14
CA ASN A 33 -0.50 -12.32 18.52
C ASN A 33 -1.13 -10.94 18.73
N SER A 34 -1.63 -10.32 17.66
CA SER A 34 -2.40 -9.06 17.75
C SER A 34 -3.63 -9.22 18.63
N PRO A 35 -4.01 -8.19 19.42
CA PRO A 35 -5.21 -8.23 20.27
C PRO A 35 -6.53 -8.55 19.52
N TYR A 36 -6.53 -8.32 18.21
CA TYR A 36 -7.70 -8.55 17.35
C TYR A 36 -7.65 -9.89 16.60
N SER A 37 -6.62 -10.71 16.82
CA SER A 37 -6.52 -12.02 16.17
C SER A 37 -7.39 -13.07 16.86
N LEU A 38 -7.93 -13.99 16.05
CA LEU A 38 -8.67 -15.13 16.57
C LEU A 38 -7.81 -15.97 17.53
N VAL A 39 -6.54 -16.19 17.20
CA VAL A 39 -5.60 -16.98 18.01
C VAL A 39 -5.43 -16.36 19.40
N LYS A 40 -5.19 -15.05 19.47
CA LYS A 40 -5.03 -14.34 20.74
C LYS A 40 -6.31 -14.35 21.56
N ILE A 41 -7.47 -14.13 20.94
CA ILE A 41 -8.78 -14.16 21.61
C ILE A 41 -9.06 -15.56 22.20
N LEU A 42 -8.75 -16.63 21.45
CA LEU A 42 -8.94 -18.00 21.91
C LEU A 42 -7.97 -18.37 23.03
N TRP A 43 -6.73 -17.87 22.97
CA TRP A 43 -5.75 -18.07 24.04
C TRP A 43 -6.17 -17.41 25.34
N GLU A 44 -6.68 -16.20 25.30
CA GLU A 44 -7.16 -15.46 26.47
C GLU A 44 -8.51 -15.99 27.03
N LYS A 45 -9.33 -16.58 26.16
CA LYS A 45 -10.65 -17.10 26.50
C LYS A 45 -10.83 -18.54 26.01
N PRO A 46 -10.13 -19.51 26.61
CA PRO A 46 -10.11 -20.90 26.09
C PRO A 46 -11.48 -21.57 26.07
N LYS A 47 -12.45 -21.09 26.85
CA LYS A 47 -13.85 -21.57 26.78
C LYS A 47 -14.47 -21.45 25.39
N HIS A 48 -14.05 -20.47 24.58
CA HIS A 48 -14.52 -20.33 23.20
C HIS A 48 -14.02 -21.48 22.29
N LEU A 49 -12.89 -22.11 22.63
CA LEU A 49 -12.40 -23.30 21.91
C LEU A 49 -13.36 -24.48 21.97
N LEU A 50 -14.04 -24.66 23.11
CA LEU A 50 -15.01 -25.74 23.30
C LEU A 50 -16.18 -25.66 22.32
N VAL A 51 -16.52 -24.45 21.86
CA VAL A 51 -17.59 -24.22 20.88
C VAL A 51 -17.02 -24.13 19.45
N LEU A 52 -15.95 -23.38 19.26
CA LEU A 52 -15.42 -23.11 17.91
C LEU A 52 -14.72 -24.32 17.30
N LEU A 53 -14.01 -25.14 18.10
CA LEU A 53 -13.33 -26.31 17.58
C LEU A 53 -14.28 -27.37 16.99
N PRO A 54 -15.37 -27.77 17.68
CA PRO A 54 -16.38 -28.65 17.08
C PRO A 54 -17.02 -28.06 15.82
N LEU A 55 -17.37 -26.76 15.84
CA LEU A 55 -17.94 -26.08 14.67
C LEU A 55 -16.96 -26.09 13.48
N LEU A 56 -15.68 -25.85 13.72
CA LEU A 56 -14.66 -25.92 12.69
C LEU A 56 -14.51 -27.35 12.13
N ILE A 57 -14.49 -28.35 13.01
CA ILE A 57 -14.45 -29.77 12.61
C ILE A 57 -15.66 -30.12 11.75
N ILE A 58 -16.86 -29.74 12.18
CA ILE A 58 -18.10 -29.98 11.42
C ILE A 58 -18.01 -29.29 10.05
N LEU A 59 -17.58 -28.04 10.00
CA LEU A 59 -17.41 -27.30 8.74
C LEU A 59 -16.41 -28.00 7.81
N LEU A 60 -15.27 -28.44 8.33
CA LEU A 60 -14.26 -29.16 7.56
C LEU A 60 -14.81 -30.50 7.04
N LEU A 61 -15.59 -31.22 7.86
CA LEU A 61 -16.25 -32.46 7.42
C LEU A 61 -17.29 -32.20 6.31
N ILE A 62 -18.08 -31.13 6.43
CA ILE A 62 -19.03 -30.71 5.38
C ILE A 62 -18.30 -30.38 4.09
N ILE A 63 -17.22 -29.59 4.15
CA ILE A 63 -16.39 -29.24 3.00
C ILE A 63 -15.77 -30.50 2.39
N TYR A 64 -15.23 -31.39 3.21
CA TYR A 64 -14.64 -32.64 2.75
C TYR A 64 -15.66 -33.54 2.06
N LYS A 65 -16.84 -33.74 2.67
CA LYS A 65 -17.95 -34.53 2.10
C LYS A 65 -18.43 -33.95 0.76
N ASN A 66 -18.50 -32.64 0.65
CA ASN A 66 -19.01 -31.94 -0.53
C ASN A 66 -17.92 -31.44 -1.48
N LYS A 67 -16.66 -31.83 -1.30
CA LYS A 67 -15.51 -31.27 -2.04
C LYS A 67 -15.66 -31.28 -3.55
N LYS A 68 -16.20 -32.34 -4.14
CA LYS A 68 -16.43 -32.45 -5.60
C LYS A 68 -17.48 -31.42 -6.06
N PHE A 69 -18.61 -31.33 -5.36
CA PHE A 69 -19.67 -30.39 -5.66
C PHE A 69 -19.18 -28.96 -5.54
N LEU A 70 -18.51 -28.63 -4.43
CA LEU A 70 -17.93 -27.31 -4.21
C LEU A 70 -16.91 -26.95 -5.29
N TYR A 71 -16.02 -27.88 -5.63
CA TYR A 71 -15.03 -27.69 -6.69
C TYR A 71 -15.69 -27.40 -8.04
N THR A 72 -16.70 -28.18 -8.44
CA THR A 72 -17.43 -27.95 -9.70
C THR A 72 -18.14 -26.60 -9.71
N LYS A 73 -18.77 -26.19 -8.59
CA LYS A 73 -19.42 -24.89 -8.48
C LYS A 73 -18.43 -23.73 -8.51
N ILE A 74 -17.29 -23.86 -7.82
CA ILE A 74 -16.21 -22.86 -7.85
C ILE A 74 -15.64 -22.72 -9.26
N GLN A 75 -15.42 -23.85 -9.96
CA GLN A 75 -14.97 -23.80 -11.35
C GLN A 75 -16.00 -23.13 -12.26
N ALA A 76 -17.27 -23.51 -12.17
CA ALA A 76 -18.32 -22.87 -12.97
C ALA A 76 -18.42 -21.37 -12.71
N LEU A 77 -18.36 -20.95 -11.44
CA LEU A 77 -18.33 -19.53 -11.07
C LEU A 77 -17.08 -18.84 -11.65
N TRP A 78 -15.92 -19.48 -11.57
CA TRP A 78 -14.69 -18.94 -12.15
C TRP A 78 -14.79 -18.76 -13.67
N TYR A 79 -15.37 -19.72 -14.38
CA TYR A 79 -15.60 -19.59 -15.83
C TYR A 79 -16.53 -18.42 -16.16
N LEU A 80 -17.60 -18.22 -15.40
CA LEU A 80 -18.51 -17.06 -15.55
C LEU A 80 -17.77 -15.74 -15.29
N ILE A 81 -17.01 -15.66 -14.21
CA ILE A 81 -16.21 -14.47 -13.88
C ILE A 81 -15.21 -14.17 -14.99
N LYS A 82 -14.49 -15.20 -15.48
CA LYS A 82 -13.48 -15.06 -16.54
C LYS A 82 -14.12 -14.62 -17.87
N ALA A 83 -15.30 -15.14 -18.21
CA ALA A 83 -16.02 -14.80 -19.44
C ALA A 83 -16.55 -13.34 -19.41
N HIS A 84 -16.97 -12.87 -18.25
CA HIS A 84 -17.58 -11.55 -18.06
C HIS A 84 -16.77 -10.63 -17.14
N ASP A 85 -15.46 -10.78 -17.10
CA ASP A 85 -14.59 -10.13 -16.13
C ASP A 85 -14.72 -8.60 -16.09
N ARG A 86 -14.88 -7.95 -17.24
CA ARG A 86 -15.10 -6.49 -17.32
C ARG A 86 -16.39 -6.08 -16.60
N VAL A 87 -17.47 -6.81 -16.85
CA VAL A 87 -18.79 -6.53 -16.23
C VAL A 87 -18.71 -6.77 -14.73
N VAL A 88 -18.07 -7.87 -14.31
CA VAL A 88 -17.91 -8.21 -12.90
C VAL A 88 -17.07 -7.14 -12.17
N ILE A 89 -15.96 -6.71 -12.73
CA ILE A 89 -15.08 -5.72 -12.09
C ILE A 89 -15.75 -4.34 -12.07
N ILE A 90 -16.29 -3.87 -13.19
CA ILE A 90 -16.98 -2.56 -13.25
C ILE A 90 -18.22 -2.58 -12.35
N GLY A 91 -19.02 -3.63 -12.41
CA GLY A 91 -20.22 -3.77 -11.56
C GLY A 91 -19.87 -3.82 -10.07
N SER A 92 -18.81 -4.54 -9.68
CA SER A 92 -18.34 -4.56 -8.28
C SER A 92 -17.83 -3.19 -7.81
N LEU A 93 -17.12 -2.42 -8.66
CA LEU A 93 -16.66 -1.07 -8.33
C LEU A 93 -17.80 -0.07 -8.21
N ILE A 94 -18.80 -0.14 -9.11
CA ILE A 94 -20.00 0.70 -9.01
C ILE A 94 -20.75 0.36 -7.71
N SER A 95 -20.96 -0.92 -7.43
CA SER A 95 -21.63 -1.36 -6.21
C SER A 95 -20.86 -0.93 -4.95
N LEU A 96 -19.51 -1.06 -4.97
CA LEU A 96 -18.66 -0.57 -3.89
C LEU A 96 -18.83 0.93 -3.70
N PHE A 97 -18.76 1.72 -4.77
CA PHE A 97 -18.89 3.17 -4.68
C PHE A 97 -20.26 3.60 -4.14
N LEU A 98 -21.35 2.97 -4.59
CA LEU A 98 -22.68 3.22 -4.04
C LEU A 98 -22.78 2.87 -2.55
N LEU A 99 -22.20 1.73 -2.14
CA LEU A 99 -22.13 1.36 -0.71
C LEU A 99 -21.28 2.36 0.09
N GLN A 100 -20.16 2.84 -0.46
CA GLN A 100 -19.34 3.87 0.17
C GLN A 100 -20.12 5.18 0.33
N LEU A 101 -20.86 5.62 -0.69
CA LEU A 101 -21.70 6.80 -0.60
C LEU A 101 -22.77 6.65 0.49
N LEU A 102 -23.50 5.53 0.50
CA LEU A 102 -24.49 5.22 1.53
C LEU A 102 -23.86 5.23 2.93
N LEU A 103 -22.69 4.62 3.07
CA LEU A 103 -21.95 4.58 4.32
C LEU A 103 -21.55 5.99 4.76
N LEU A 104 -20.97 6.81 3.85
CA LEU A 104 -20.57 8.18 4.14
C LEU A 104 -21.74 9.05 4.59
N THR A 105 -22.95 8.89 4.05
CA THR A 105 -24.13 9.65 4.53
C THR A 105 -24.42 9.42 6.03
N GLN A 106 -23.95 8.28 6.58
CA GLN A 106 -24.19 7.90 7.97
C GLN A 106 -23.01 8.22 8.91
N ILE A 107 -21.77 8.12 8.39
CA ILE A 107 -20.55 8.15 9.22
C ILE A 107 -19.59 9.29 8.89
N THR A 108 -19.91 10.18 7.94
CA THR A 108 -19.07 11.36 7.68
C THR A 108 -18.76 12.12 8.96
N VAL A 109 -17.48 12.42 9.16
CA VAL A 109 -16.98 13.06 10.36
C VAL A 109 -15.67 13.80 10.05
N PRO A 110 -15.39 14.93 10.71
CA PRO A 110 -14.07 15.57 10.64
C PRO A 110 -12.98 14.60 11.09
N ILE A 111 -11.83 14.65 10.41
CA ILE A 111 -10.62 13.93 10.80
C ILE A 111 -9.64 14.96 11.36
N GLY A 112 -8.90 14.60 12.40
CA GLY A 112 -7.94 15.49 13.06
C GLY A 112 -6.59 15.59 12.33
N TRP A 113 -5.60 16.19 12.96
CA TRP A 113 -4.20 16.41 12.58
C TRP A 113 -4.01 16.93 11.14
N ASP A 114 -2.96 16.56 10.45
CA ASP A 114 -2.61 17.09 9.10
C ASP A 114 -3.78 17.01 8.09
N VAL A 115 -4.72 16.07 8.28
CA VAL A 115 -5.92 15.96 7.42
C VAL A 115 -6.85 17.13 7.68
N PHE A 116 -7.06 17.47 8.95
CA PHE A 116 -7.83 18.67 9.34
C PHE A 116 -7.14 19.94 8.86
N ASP A 117 -5.83 20.02 9.06
CA ASP A 117 -5.07 21.21 8.71
C ASP A 117 -5.16 21.51 7.21
N ASN A 118 -5.01 20.50 6.36
CA ASN A 118 -5.19 20.65 4.90
C ASN A 118 -6.64 21.02 4.54
N PHE A 119 -7.61 20.32 5.12
CA PHE A 119 -9.03 20.60 4.87
C PHE A 119 -9.39 22.03 5.26
N HIS A 120 -9.07 22.44 6.48
CA HIS A 120 -9.39 23.76 7.01
C HIS A 120 -8.70 24.86 6.20
N SER A 121 -7.41 24.74 5.91
CA SER A 121 -6.66 25.69 5.10
C SER A 121 -7.31 25.95 3.73
N ILE A 122 -7.74 24.87 3.07
CA ILE A 122 -8.27 24.93 1.70
C ILE A 122 -9.71 25.44 1.70
N THR A 123 -10.56 24.97 2.61
CA THR A 123 -11.99 25.31 2.60
C THR A 123 -12.28 26.68 3.16
N THR A 124 -11.42 27.20 4.06
CA THR A 124 -11.57 28.56 4.58
C THR A 124 -10.75 29.60 3.82
N GLU A 125 -9.88 29.15 2.89
CA GLU A 125 -8.95 30.03 2.13
C GLU A 125 -8.10 30.91 3.05
N ASN A 126 -7.82 30.45 4.29
CA ASN A 126 -7.03 31.17 5.27
C ASN A 126 -5.54 31.08 4.93
N ARG A 127 -4.98 32.15 4.35
CA ARG A 127 -3.60 32.21 3.87
C ARG A 127 -2.58 32.06 5.00
N ASP A 128 -2.83 32.68 6.13
CA ASP A 128 -1.91 32.62 7.27
C ASP A 128 -1.84 31.22 7.87
N TYR A 129 -2.99 30.57 7.99
CA TYR A 129 -3.04 29.19 8.44
C TYR A 129 -2.37 28.24 7.44
N SER A 130 -2.62 28.41 6.14
CA SER A 130 -1.95 27.66 5.07
C SER A 130 -0.43 27.84 5.09
N LYS A 131 0.04 29.09 5.34
CA LYS A 131 1.47 29.40 5.50
C LYS A 131 2.10 28.58 6.62
N ILE A 132 1.47 28.54 7.80
CA ILE A 132 1.96 27.75 8.94
C ILE A 132 2.00 26.26 8.59
N VAL A 133 0.91 25.72 8.05
CA VAL A 133 0.78 24.29 7.75
C VAL A 133 1.84 23.83 6.75
N LEU A 134 2.01 24.54 5.63
CA LEU A 134 2.94 24.16 4.56
C LEU A 134 4.40 24.46 4.93
N SER A 135 4.66 25.55 5.63
CA SER A 135 6.02 25.87 6.11
C SER A 135 6.54 24.81 7.08
N LEU A 136 5.69 24.28 7.96
CA LEU A 136 6.06 23.22 8.90
C LEU A 136 6.13 21.83 8.25
N ASN A 137 5.30 21.54 7.24
CA ASN A 137 5.12 20.21 6.67
C ASN A 137 5.30 20.21 5.14
N PRO A 138 6.53 20.40 4.62
CA PRO A 138 6.78 20.43 3.18
C PRO A 138 6.42 19.14 2.46
N ASN A 139 6.34 18.02 3.17
CA ASN A 139 5.86 16.74 2.63
C ASN A 139 4.36 16.72 2.27
N ASN A 140 3.59 17.74 2.69
CA ASN A 140 2.17 17.86 2.37
C ASN A 140 1.90 18.81 1.18
N GLU A 141 2.90 19.52 0.66
CA GLU A 141 2.73 20.53 -0.41
C GLU A 141 2.02 19.97 -1.64
N PHE A 142 2.47 18.81 -2.14
CA PHE A 142 1.87 18.22 -3.35
C PHE A 142 0.41 17.80 -3.12
N PHE A 143 0.12 17.17 -1.98
CA PHE A 143 -1.24 16.79 -1.61
C PHE A 143 -2.11 18.03 -1.42
N PHE A 144 -1.60 19.06 -0.74
CA PHE A 144 -2.31 20.33 -0.51
C PHE A 144 -2.73 20.98 -1.83
N PHE A 145 -1.78 21.24 -2.74
CA PHE A 145 -2.10 21.91 -4.00
C PHE A 145 -2.98 21.05 -4.91
N MET A 146 -2.80 19.75 -4.94
CA MET A 146 -3.70 18.84 -5.64
C MET A 146 -5.15 18.98 -5.11
N MET A 147 -5.32 18.93 -3.80
CA MET A 147 -6.65 19.06 -3.18
C MET A 147 -7.21 20.49 -3.29
N TYR A 148 -6.37 21.50 -3.27
CA TYR A 148 -6.78 22.90 -3.49
C TYR A 148 -7.42 23.09 -4.88
N TYR A 149 -6.76 22.63 -5.94
CA TYR A 149 -7.31 22.73 -7.28
C TYR A 149 -8.52 21.83 -7.49
N LEU A 150 -8.52 20.63 -6.88
CA LEU A 150 -9.67 19.76 -6.90
C LEU A 150 -10.86 20.38 -6.17
N ASN A 151 -10.65 21.01 -5.02
CA ASN A 151 -11.71 21.73 -4.30
C ASN A 151 -12.25 22.92 -5.10
N LYS A 152 -11.37 23.69 -5.78
CA LYS A 152 -11.81 24.74 -6.71
C LYS A 152 -12.69 24.19 -7.83
N PHE A 153 -12.32 23.04 -8.40
CA PHE A 153 -13.13 22.37 -9.42
C PHE A 153 -14.48 21.92 -8.85
N LEU A 154 -14.50 21.35 -7.64
CA LEU A 154 -15.76 20.96 -6.98
C LEU A 154 -16.66 22.18 -6.72
N ARG A 155 -16.10 23.30 -6.28
CA ARG A 155 -16.84 24.55 -6.11
C ARG A 155 -17.38 25.10 -7.43
N PHE A 156 -16.63 24.97 -8.50
CA PHE A 156 -17.09 25.41 -9.82
C PHE A 156 -18.33 24.63 -10.31
N ILE A 157 -18.44 23.34 -9.97
CA ILE A 157 -19.61 22.52 -10.32
C ILE A 157 -20.73 22.58 -9.27
N ASP A 158 -20.44 23.03 -8.05
CA ASP A 158 -21.41 23.19 -6.96
C ASP A 158 -21.96 24.61 -6.94
N VAL A 159 -22.88 24.90 -7.87
CA VAL A 159 -23.48 26.23 -8.04
C VAL A 159 -24.13 26.77 -6.75
N THR A 160 -24.53 25.87 -5.83
CA THR A 160 -25.19 26.25 -4.56
C THR A 160 -24.24 26.39 -3.40
N GLU A 161 -22.95 26.06 -3.59
CA GLU A 161 -21.90 25.98 -2.54
C GLU A 161 -22.31 25.16 -1.31
N SER A 162 -23.20 24.17 -1.50
CA SER A 162 -23.85 23.45 -0.41
C SER A 162 -23.07 22.22 0.04
N TRP A 163 -22.25 21.63 -0.83
CA TRP A 163 -21.58 20.36 -0.57
C TRP A 163 -20.07 20.35 -0.83
N SER A 164 -19.54 21.24 -1.68
CA SER A 164 -18.15 21.22 -2.14
C SER A 164 -17.12 21.42 -1.00
N ASN A 165 -17.43 22.26 -0.02
CA ASN A 165 -16.58 22.57 1.13
C ASN A 165 -16.93 21.73 2.38
N THR A 166 -17.29 20.47 2.20
CA THR A 166 -17.69 19.61 3.30
C THR A 166 -16.76 18.40 3.46
N TRP A 167 -16.73 17.82 4.64
CA TRP A 167 -16.05 16.56 4.87
C TRP A 167 -16.61 15.42 4.00
N PHE A 168 -17.90 15.47 3.71
CA PHE A 168 -18.53 14.48 2.82
C PHE A 168 -17.89 14.49 1.42
N SER A 169 -17.76 15.65 0.79
CA SER A 169 -17.16 15.76 -0.56
C SER A 169 -15.71 15.29 -0.59
N TRP A 170 -14.91 15.65 0.43
CA TRP A 170 -13.52 15.22 0.53
C TRP A 170 -13.42 13.70 0.72
N GLN A 171 -14.30 13.11 1.53
CA GLN A 171 -14.35 11.66 1.74
C GLN A 171 -14.85 10.93 0.49
N VAL A 172 -15.77 11.53 -0.29
CA VAL A 172 -16.17 11.01 -1.61
C VAL A 172 -14.99 11.01 -2.59
N VAL A 173 -14.21 12.10 -2.63
CA VAL A 173 -12.97 12.15 -3.43
C VAL A 173 -12.00 11.04 -3.02
N ASN A 174 -11.86 10.80 -1.74
CA ASN A 174 -11.03 9.71 -1.23
C ASN A 174 -11.54 8.32 -1.69
N CYS A 175 -12.86 8.11 -1.70
CA CYS A 175 -13.46 6.90 -2.26
C CYS A 175 -13.17 6.76 -3.76
N LEU A 176 -13.18 7.85 -4.52
CA LEU A 176 -12.80 7.85 -5.94
C LEU A 176 -11.34 7.47 -6.13
N PHE A 177 -10.42 7.95 -5.28
CA PHE A 177 -9.01 7.53 -5.31
C PHE A 177 -8.88 6.02 -5.07
N ILE A 178 -9.58 5.47 -4.07
CA ILE A 178 -9.56 4.04 -3.75
C ILE A 178 -10.14 3.21 -4.91
N ASN A 179 -11.30 3.58 -5.46
CA ASN A 179 -11.94 2.84 -6.55
C ASN A 179 -11.12 2.90 -7.85
N SER A 180 -10.58 4.06 -8.20
CA SER A 180 -9.69 4.21 -9.36
C SER A 180 -8.41 3.38 -9.19
N SER A 181 -7.87 3.33 -7.97
CA SER A 181 -6.72 2.51 -7.63
C SER A 181 -7.03 1.01 -7.80
N LEU A 182 -8.19 0.53 -7.33
CA LEU A 182 -8.66 -0.84 -7.51
C LEU A 182 -8.81 -1.20 -9.00
N PHE A 183 -9.40 -0.30 -9.79
CA PHE A 183 -9.56 -0.48 -11.24
C PHE A 183 -8.22 -0.64 -11.95
N LEU A 184 -7.30 0.30 -11.74
CA LEU A 184 -5.96 0.28 -12.33
C LEU A 184 -5.17 -0.96 -11.90
N PHE A 185 -5.24 -1.30 -10.61
CA PHE A 185 -4.58 -2.46 -10.03
C PHE A 185 -5.02 -3.78 -10.67
N TYR A 186 -6.34 -3.99 -10.83
CA TYR A 186 -6.86 -5.20 -11.49
C TYR A 186 -6.34 -5.32 -12.92
N HIS A 187 -6.47 -4.24 -13.71
CA HIS A 187 -6.09 -4.26 -15.11
C HIS A 187 -4.58 -4.40 -15.32
N ALA A 188 -3.76 -3.81 -14.46
CA ALA A 188 -2.31 -4.00 -14.46
C ALA A 188 -1.95 -5.44 -14.09
N SER A 189 -2.50 -5.94 -12.99
CA SER A 189 -2.25 -7.31 -12.51
C SER A 189 -2.63 -8.37 -13.54
N LYS A 190 -3.75 -8.18 -14.25
CA LYS A 190 -4.20 -9.10 -15.32
C LYS A 190 -3.23 -9.14 -16.51
N ARG A 191 -2.53 -8.03 -16.81
CA ARG A 191 -1.54 -7.97 -17.89
C ARG A 191 -0.20 -8.57 -17.51
N VAL A 192 0.22 -8.33 -16.26
CA VAL A 192 1.54 -8.79 -15.76
C VAL A 192 1.49 -10.24 -15.29
N PHE A 193 0.37 -10.66 -14.68
CA PHE A 193 0.16 -12.03 -14.21
C PHE A 193 -0.93 -12.73 -15.04
N ASN A 194 -1.57 -13.74 -14.47
CA ASN A 194 -2.70 -14.42 -15.08
C ASN A 194 -4.03 -13.89 -14.51
N PRO A 195 -5.18 -14.15 -15.19
CA PRO A 195 -6.49 -13.66 -14.74
C PRO A 195 -6.89 -14.11 -13.32
N LEU A 196 -6.51 -15.32 -12.91
CA LEU A 196 -6.84 -15.83 -11.58
C LEU A 196 -6.09 -15.08 -10.49
N THR A 197 -4.77 -14.93 -10.64
CA THR A 197 -3.95 -14.14 -9.71
C THR A 197 -4.44 -12.70 -9.62
N ALA A 198 -4.78 -12.09 -10.76
CA ALA A 198 -5.32 -10.72 -10.78
C ALA A 198 -6.65 -10.59 -10.05
N PHE A 199 -7.55 -11.55 -10.24
CA PHE A 199 -8.85 -11.56 -9.57
C PHE A 199 -8.70 -11.79 -8.06
N VAL A 200 -7.84 -12.72 -7.63
CA VAL A 200 -7.56 -12.94 -6.20
C VAL A 200 -6.92 -11.70 -5.57
N ALA A 201 -5.93 -11.08 -6.23
CA ALA A 201 -5.30 -9.84 -5.74
C ALA A 201 -6.31 -8.69 -5.61
N TYR A 202 -7.15 -8.51 -6.63
CA TYR A 202 -8.24 -7.53 -6.61
C TYR A 202 -9.22 -7.81 -5.46
N SER A 203 -9.63 -9.06 -5.27
CA SER A 203 -10.57 -9.44 -4.20
C SER A 203 -9.98 -9.18 -2.81
N LEU A 204 -8.69 -9.47 -2.60
CA LEU A 204 -8.00 -9.14 -1.35
C LEU A 204 -7.98 -7.63 -1.10
N PHE A 205 -7.66 -6.83 -2.12
CA PHE A 205 -7.65 -5.38 -1.98
C PHE A 205 -9.06 -4.82 -1.76
N PHE A 206 -10.04 -5.28 -2.51
CA PHE A 206 -11.45 -4.90 -2.40
C PHE A 206 -12.00 -5.18 -0.99
N LEU A 207 -11.81 -6.40 -0.47
CA LEU A 207 -12.35 -6.83 0.82
C LEU A 207 -11.64 -6.17 2.00
N SER A 208 -10.31 -6.03 1.93
CA SER A 208 -9.54 -5.47 3.05
C SER A 208 -9.54 -3.95 3.09
N PHE A 209 -9.73 -3.27 1.95
CA PHE A 209 -9.59 -1.81 1.91
C PHE A 209 -10.80 -1.06 1.38
N GLY A 210 -11.64 -1.68 0.53
CA GLY A 210 -12.77 -1.01 -0.13
C GLY A 210 -13.80 -0.40 0.83
N LEU A 211 -14.12 -1.10 1.92
CA LEU A 211 -15.01 -0.60 3.00
C LEU A 211 -14.25 -0.40 4.31
N SER A 212 -12.94 -0.26 4.27
CA SER A 212 -12.17 0.03 5.48
C SER A 212 -12.47 1.42 6.03
N PRO A 213 -12.27 1.69 7.31
CA PRO A 213 -12.49 3.02 7.86
C PRO A 213 -11.55 4.09 7.30
N TRP A 214 -10.50 3.70 6.57
CA TRP A 214 -9.60 4.61 5.85
C TRP A 214 -10.29 5.39 4.72
N LEU A 215 -11.51 4.98 4.30
CA LEU A 215 -12.35 5.79 3.41
C LEU A 215 -12.68 7.17 4.01
N LEU A 216 -12.70 7.30 5.35
CA LEU A 216 -12.94 8.57 6.04
C LEU A 216 -11.74 9.52 6.04
N THR A 217 -10.56 9.04 5.66
CA THR A 217 -9.30 9.79 5.78
C THR A 217 -8.75 10.18 4.41
N PRO A 218 -9.18 11.29 3.81
CA PRO A 218 -8.63 11.83 2.55
C PRO A 218 -7.23 12.39 2.79
N TYR A 219 -6.22 11.56 2.63
CA TYR A 219 -4.83 11.93 2.91
C TYR A 219 -3.82 11.25 1.98
N THR A 220 -2.55 11.57 2.14
CA THR A 220 -1.46 11.04 1.31
C THR A 220 -1.40 9.52 1.28
N ASP A 221 -1.82 8.83 2.35
CA ASP A 221 -1.79 7.36 2.44
C ASP A 221 -2.74 6.68 1.44
N THR A 222 -3.91 7.26 1.22
CA THR A 222 -4.91 6.74 0.27
C THR A 222 -4.71 7.29 -1.13
N ALA A 223 -4.37 8.58 -1.25
CA ALA A 223 -4.13 9.22 -2.54
C ALA A 223 -2.93 8.62 -3.28
N VAL A 224 -1.85 8.26 -2.58
CA VAL A 224 -0.66 7.67 -3.21
C VAL A 224 -0.93 6.32 -3.86
N LEU A 225 -1.94 5.56 -3.39
CA LEU A 225 -2.34 4.30 -4.01
C LEU A 225 -2.77 4.49 -5.47
N LEU A 226 -3.45 5.60 -5.78
CA LEU A 226 -3.83 5.92 -7.15
C LEU A 226 -2.58 6.08 -8.04
N PHE A 227 -1.58 6.83 -7.60
CA PHE A 227 -0.36 7.08 -8.38
C PHE A 227 0.49 5.83 -8.54
N ILE A 228 0.66 5.02 -7.48
CA ILE A 228 1.38 3.74 -7.55
C ILE A 228 0.71 2.80 -8.57
N ASN A 229 -0.62 2.67 -8.52
CA ASN A 229 -1.33 1.80 -9.44
C ASN A 229 -1.42 2.37 -10.86
N LEU A 230 -1.37 3.69 -11.02
CA LEU A 230 -1.23 4.34 -12.33
C LEU A 230 0.13 4.01 -12.98
N VAL A 231 1.22 4.11 -12.20
CA VAL A 231 2.57 3.71 -12.66
C VAL A 231 2.60 2.22 -12.99
N PHE A 232 2.03 1.37 -12.15
CA PHE A 232 1.96 -0.06 -12.40
C PHE A 232 1.14 -0.40 -13.66
N PHE A 233 0.04 0.31 -13.88
CA PHE A 233 -0.78 0.16 -15.08
C PHE A 233 -0.01 0.61 -16.34
N ALA A 234 0.65 1.76 -16.31
CA ALA A 234 1.47 2.25 -17.41
C ALA A 234 2.63 1.28 -17.72
N TYR A 235 3.30 0.74 -16.68
CA TYR A 235 4.30 -0.30 -16.85
C TYR A 235 3.72 -1.56 -17.51
N SER A 236 2.54 -2.00 -17.11
CA SER A 236 1.86 -3.16 -17.72
C SER A 236 1.50 -2.96 -19.19
N LEU A 237 1.30 -1.72 -19.62
CA LEU A 237 1.12 -1.36 -21.02
C LEU A 237 2.45 -1.35 -21.77
N PHE A 238 3.50 -0.77 -21.17
CA PHE A 238 4.84 -0.72 -21.74
C PHE A 238 5.36 -2.11 -22.13
N GLU A 239 5.09 -3.13 -21.30
CA GLU A 239 5.47 -4.53 -21.56
C GLU A 239 4.73 -5.16 -22.76
N LYS A 240 3.61 -4.58 -23.22
CA LYS A 240 2.77 -5.14 -24.28
C LYS A 240 2.80 -4.37 -25.59
N VAL A 241 3.21 -3.11 -25.55
CA VAL A 241 3.17 -2.22 -26.73
C VAL A 241 4.41 -2.46 -27.59
N SER A 242 4.23 -2.58 -28.90
CA SER A 242 5.32 -2.78 -29.87
C SER A 242 5.90 -1.47 -30.45
N PRO A 243 5.09 -0.43 -30.82
CA PRO A 243 5.64 0.76 -31.47
C PRO A 243 6.64 1.52 -30.57
N PRO A 244 7.89 1.77 -31.04
CA PRO A 244 8.93 2.42 -30.22
C PRO A 244 8.51 3.79 -29.69
N PHE A 245 7.85 4.61 -30.50
CA PHE A 245 7.37 5.93 -30.09
C PHE A 245 6.43 5.84 -28.86
N VAL A 246 5.48 4.91 -28.89
CA VAL A 246 4.52 4.72 -27.77
C VAL A 246 5.26 4.21 -26.53
N LYS A 247 6.28 3.35 -26.68
CA LYS A 247 7.13 2.91 -25.56
C LYS A 247 7.83 4.10 -24.90
N TYR A 248 8.43 5.00 -25.66
CA TYR A 248 9.10 6.18 -25.12
C TYR A 248 8.13 7.14 -24.42
N CYS A 249 6.95 7.36 -25.00
CA CYS A 249 5.89 8.14 -24.34
C CYS A 249 5.45 7.50 -23.00
N LEU A 250 5.30 6.18 -22.95
CA LEU A 250 4.98 5.46 -21.72
C LEU A 250 6.10 5.56 -20.68
N LEU A 251 7.38 5.49 -21.08
CA LEU A 251 8.50 5.69 -20.16
C LEU A 251 8.52 7.08 -19.55
N LEU A 252 8.30 8.13 -20.37
CA LEU A 252 8.15 9.50 -19.85
C LEU A 252 6.99 9.60 -18.88
N PHE A 253 5.82 9.03 -19.22
CA PHE A 253 4.65 9.02 -18.36
C PHE A 253 4.89 8.26 -17.03
N ILE A 254 5.59 7.11 -17.09
CA ILE A 254 6.00 6.37 -15.88
C ILE A 254 6.93 7.26 -15.04
N GLY A 255 7.91 7.94 -15.65
CA GLY A 255 8.79 8.87 -14.94
C GLY A 255 8.02 10.00 -14.24
N ILE A 256 7.05 10.62 -14.92
CA ILE A 256 6.14 11.62 -14.35
C ILE A 256 5.35 11.02 -13.16
N GLY A 257 4.77 9.84 -13.34
CA GLY A 257 4.03 9.15 -12.28
C GLY A 257 4.89 8.82 -11.06
N LEU A 258 6.16 8.45 -11.27
CA LEU A 258 7.14 8.24 -10.18
C LEU A 258 7.44 9.54 -9.43
N ALA A 259 7.52 10.68 -10.12
CA ALA A 259 7.67 11.99 -9.47
C ALA A 259 6.45 12.33 -8.62
N TRP A 260 5.23 12.08 -9.11
CA TRP A 260 4.00 12.25 -8.33
C TRP A 260 3.93 11.32 -7.12
N CYS A 261 4.37 10.08 -7.26
CA CYS A 261 4.51 9.16 -6.12
C CYS A 261 5.47 9.74 -5.07
N PHE A 262 6.65 10.22 -5.49
CA PHE A 262 7.66 10.80 -4.61
C PHE A 262 7.16 12.07 -3.92
N LEU A 263 6.56 12.98 -4.68
CA LEU A 263 6.00 14.24 -4.16
C LEU A 263 4.84 13.99 -3.19
N MET A 264 4.01 12.97 -3.45
CA MET A 264 2.92 12.59 -2.56
C MET A 264 3.44 11.94 -1.28
N LYS A 265 4.42 11.03 -1.41
CA LYS A 265 5.00 10.29 -0.29
C LYS A 265 6.36 9.70 -0.68
N PRO A 266 7.49 10.29 -0.27
CA PRO A 266 8.82 9.91 -0.76
C PRO A 266 9.13 8.41 -0.64
N SER A 267 8.65 7.75 0.41
CA SER A 267 8.84 6.30 0.61
C SER A 267 8.13 5.41 -0.43
N SER A 268 7.19 5.96 -1.17
CA SER A 268 6.45 5.19 -2.18
C SER A 268 7.32 4.74 -3.36
N ILE A 269 8.47 5.40 -3.63
CA ILE A 269 9.36 5.01 -4.74
C ILE A 269 10.25 3.81 -4.43
N ILE A 270 10.14 3.21 -3.25
CA ILE A 270 10.94 2.03 -2.87
C ILE A 270 10.76 0.89 -3.90
N PHE A 271 9.56 0.74 -4.46
CA PHE A 271 9.35 -0.26 -5.52
C PHE A 271 10.17 0.02 -6.78
N PHE A 272 10.39 1.28 -7.13
CA PHE A 272 11.23 1.65 -8.26
C PHE A 272 12.72 1.41 -7.97
N ILE A 273 13.14 1.63 -6.74
CA ILE A 273 14.51 1.30 -6.30
C ILE A 273 14.71 -0.22 -6.40
N ALA A 274 13.79 -1.02 -5.88
CA ALA A 274 13.84 -2.48 -5.99
C ALA A 274 13.88 -2.95 -7.45
N PHE A 275 13.01 -2.38 -8.30
CA PHE A 275 12.98 -2.64 -9.74
C PHE A 275 14.33 -2.32 -10.40
N SER A 276 14.88 -1.14 -10.13
CA SER A 276 16.16 -0.69 -10.70
C SER A 276 17.33 -1.60 -10.27
N CYS A 277 17.38 -1.96 -8.99
CA CYS A 277 18.39 -2.89 -8.46
C CYS A 277 18.35 -4.24 -9.22
N ILE A 278 17.16 -4.80 -9.43
CA ILE A 278 17.03 -6.08 -10.12
C ILE A 278 17.38 -5.98 -11.59
N LYS A 279 16.97 -4.89 -12.29
CA LYS A 279 17.34 -4.70 -13.70
C LYS A 279 18.83 -4.53 -13.88
N VAL A 280 19.50 -3.79 -13.01
CA VAL A 280 20.97 -3.68 -13.00
C VAL A 280 21.62 -5.05 -12.72
N LEU A 281 21.12 -5.79 -11.72
CA LEU A 281 21.64 -7.12 -11.40
C LEU A 281 21.48 -8.10 -12.58
N GLN A 282 20.32 -8.09 -13.25
CA GLN A 282 20.10 -8.88 -14.47
C GLN A 282 21.05 -8.51 -15.59
N LEU A 283 21.30 -7.20 -15.79
CA LEU A 283 22.27 -6.73 -16.78
C LEU A 283 23.68 -7.25 -16.48
N LEU A 284 24.11 -7.18 -15.21
CA LEU A 284 25.47 -7.56 -14.81
C LEU A 284 25.70 -9.08 -14.86
N LEU A 285 24.68 -9.88 -14.50
CA LEU A 285 24.84 -11.33 -14.34
C LEU A 285 24.30 -12.15 -15.52
N VAL A 286 23.25 -11.66 -16.21
CA VAL A 286 22.57 -12.47 -17.25
C VAL A 286 22.77 -11.91 -18.64
N ASN A 287 22.61 -10.60 -18.83
CA ASN A 287 22.56 -9.96 -20.16
C ASN A 287 23.73 -8.97 -20.37
N ARG A 288 24.96 -9.40 -20.14
CA ARG A 288 26.15 -8.54 -20.22
C ARG A 288 26.59 -8.29 -21.66
N ASN A 289 25.72 -7.68 -22.48
CA ASN A 289 26.05 -7.27 -23.82
C ASN A 289 25.85 -5.76 -24.05
N LYS A 290 26.55 -5.19 -25.02
CA LYS A 290 26.52 -3.75 -25.32
C LYS A 290 25.10 -3.26 -25.65
N GLN A 291 24.29 -4.08 -26.31
CA GLN A 291 22.92 -3.73 -26.69
C GLN A 291 22.01 -3.61 -25.47
N SER A 292 22.12 -4.52 -24.50
CA SER A 292 21.35 -4.46 -23.24
C SER A 292 21.73 -3.24 -22.40
N ILE A 293 23.03 -2.87 -22.37
CA ILE A 293 23.49 -1.65 -21.70
C ILE A 293 22.86 -0.42 -22.34
N VAL A 294 22.93 -0.29 -23.66
CA VAL A 294 22.34 0.84 -24.39
C VAL A 294 20.84 0.94 -24.13
N LYS A 295 20.11 -0.19 -24.21
CA LYS A 295 18.67 -0.22 -23.92
C LYS A 295 18.36 0.25 -22.50
N LEU A 296 19.05 -0.27 -21.49
CA LEU A 296 18.85 0.15 -20.11
C LEU A 296 19.15 1.64 -19.91
N THR A 297 20.21 2.15 -20.56
CA THR A 297 20.56 3.58 -20.51
C THR A 297 19.46 4.44 -21.13
N VAL A 298 18.91 4.04 -22.29
CA VAL A 298 17.80 4.76 -22.94
C VAL A 298 16.55 4.75 -22.03
N VAL A 299 16.17 3.60 -21.48
CA VAL A 299 15.06 3.48 -20.55
C VAL A 299 15.26 4.40 -19.33
N ALA A 300 16.45 4.36 -18.72
CA ALA A 300 16.78 5.23 -17.58
C ALA A 300 16.70 6.71 -17.95
N LEU A 301 17.19 7.09 -19.14
CA LEU A 301 17.14 8.48 -19.60
C LEU A 301 15.70 8.99 -19.71
N PHE A 302 14.79 8.25 -20.35
CA PHE A 302 13.39 8.65 -20.48
C PHE A 302 12.68 8.71 -19.12
N LEU A 303 12.91 7.74 -18.24
CA LEU A 303 12.35 7.74 -16.89
C LEU A 303 12.84 8.94 -16.07
N LEU A 304 14.14 9.21 -16.08
CA LEU A 304 14.73 10.35 -15.37
C LEU A 304 14.27 11.69 -15.94
N THR A 305 14.14 11.80 -17.27
CA THR A 305 13.61 13.01 -17.92
C THR A 305 12.16 13.26 -17.49
N GLY A 306 11.30 12.23 -17.53
CA GLY A 306 9.92 12.34 -17.06
C GLY A 306 9.82 12.70 -15.57
N PHE A 307 10.64 12.06 -14.74
CA PHE A 307 10.70 12.36 -13.30
C PHE A 307 11.16 13.80 -13.05
N ALA A 308 12.30 14.19 -13.64
CA ALA A 308 12.88 15.51 -13.46
C ALA A 308 11.93 16.61 -13.96
N SER A 309 11.31 16.43 -15.12
CA SER A 309 10.37 17.41 -15.67
C SER A 309 9.19 17.65 -14.72
N ALA A 310 8.56 16.59 -14.21
CA ALA A 310 7.42 16.73 -13.28
C ALA A 310 7.85 17.29 -11.92
N TYR A 311 8.98 16.83 -11.39
CA TYR A 311 9.49 17.28 -10.09
C TYR A 311 9.85 18.78 -10.13
N TYR A 312 10.67 19.21 -11.10
CA TYR A 312 11.09 20.60 -11.19
C TYR A 312 9.94 21.52 -11.63
N SER A 313 9.02 21.06 -12.47
CA SER A 313 7.81 21.83 -12.79
C SER A 313 6.96 22.07 -11.53
N PHE A 314 6.82 21.09 -10.64
CA PHE A 314 6.13 21.27 -9.38
C PHE A 314 6.89 22.23 -8.44
N GLN A 315 8.22 22.11 -8.31
CA GLN A 315 9.02 23.02 -7.51
C GLN A 315 8.90 24.47 -8.03
N PHE A 316 8.99 24.66 -9.34
CA PHE A 316 8.79 25.97 -9.97
C PHE A 316 7.39 26.53 -9.71
N PHE A 317 6.35 25.67 -9.79
CA PHE A 317 4.99 26.07 -9.42
C PHE A 317 4.91 26.50 -7.96
N VAL A 318 5.49 25.75 -7.01
CA VAL A 318 5.51 26.09 -5.58
C VAL A 318 6.21 27.44 -5.33
N GLU A 319 7.27 27.76 -6.07
CA GLU A 319 7.98 29.03 -5.95
C GLU A 319 7.21 30.23 -6.53
N LYS A 320 6.39 30.01 -7.57
CA LYS A 320 5.69 31.08 -8.29
C LYS A 320 4.22 31.26 -7.88
N GLN A 321 3.65 30.30 -7.16
CA GLN A 321 2.25 30.37 -6.74
C GLN A 321 2.03 31.54 -5.76
N THR A 322 0.82 32.11 -5.80
CA THR A 322 0.39 33.25 -4.96
C THR A 322 -0.71 32.88 -3.96
N ILE A 323 -0.96 31.59 -3.78
CA ILE A 323 -2.03 31.07 -2.91
C ILE A 323 -1.66 31.32 -1.45
N THR A 324 -0.40 31.00 -1.08
CA THR A 324 0.14 31.22 0.26
C THR A 324 1.66 31.36 0.21
N GLU A 325 2.24 32.00 1.19
CA GLU A 325 3.71 32.05 1.37
C GLU A 325 4.18 30.76 2.08
N ILE A 326 5.38 30.30 1.76
CA ILE A 326 6.00 29.13 2.40
C ILE A 326 7.37 29.53 2.91
N ASP A 327 7.56 29.48 4.24
CA ASP A 327 8.84 29.76 4.90
C ASP A 327 9.61 28.43 5.07
N LYS A 328 10.61 28.23 4.21
CA LYS A 328 11.45 27.00 4.21
C LYS A 328 12.29 26.84 5.50
N GLU A 329 12.56 27.93 6.24
CA GLU A 329 13.29 27.85 7.51
C GLU A 329 12.47 27.20 8.63
N GLN A 330 11.14 27.26 8.53
CA GLN A 330 10.25 26.62 9.47
C GLN A 330 10.10 25.11 9.23
N ALA A 331 10.58 24.60 8.11
CA ALA A 331 10.39 23.20 7.71
C ALA A 331 10.91 22.22 8.76
N LYS A 332 10.16 21.15 8.97
CA LYS A 332 10.60 19.97 9.72
C LYS A 332 11.65 19.22 8.90
N PRO A 333 12.90 19.07 9.39
CA PRO A 333 13.91 18.33 8.65
C PRO A 333 13.59 16.81 8.60
N TRP A 334 14.00 16.13 7.56
CA TRP A 334 13.82 14.67 7.45
C TRP A 334 14.49 13.90 8.63
N THR A 335 15.54 14.47 9.24
CA THR A 335 16.20 13.92 10.42
C THR A 335 15.28 13.89 11.66
N LEU A 336 14.25 14.74 11.74
CA LEU A 336 13.24 14.64 12.79
C LEU A 336 12.48 13.31 12.72
N PHE A 337 12.14 12.83 11.52
CA PHE A 337 11.44 11.57 11.36
C PHE A 337 12.31 10.37 11.75
N VAL A 338 13.63 10.44 11.52
CA VAL A 338 14.58 9.45 12.05
C VAL A 338 14.65 9.51 13.57
N MET A 339 14.76 10.72 14.11
CA MET A 339 14.84 10.95 15.56
C MET A 339 13.59 10.42 16.30
N MET A 340 12.39 10.71 15.79
CA MET A 340 11.13 10.16 16.33
C MET A 340 11.06 8.65 16.17
N GLY A 341 11.61 8.14 15.07
CA GLY A 341 11.74 6.71 14.79
C GLY A 341 12.54 5.93 15.82
N LEU A 342 13.28 6.59 16.71
CA LEU A 342 14.13 6.01 17.76
C LEU A 342 13.56 6.18 19.18
N THR A 343 12.28 6.51 19.35
CA THR A 343 11.68 6.69 20.68
C THR A 343 10.27 6.09 20.78
N GLY A 344 9.84 5.75 21.98
CA GLY A 344 8.52 5.17 22.23
C GLY A 344 8.26 3.91 21.42
N SER A 345 7.19 3.89 20.63
CA SER A 345 6.88 2.81 19.68
C SER A 345 7.64 2.91 18.36
N GLY A 346 8.48 3.94 18.18
CA GLY A 346 9.14 4.28 16.92
C GLY A 346 8.28 5.17 16.00
N GLY A 347 7.21 5.77 16.54
CA GLY A 347 6.29 6.65 15.82
C GLY A 347 6.40 8.12 16.23
N TYR A 348 5.36 8.89 15.90
CA TYR A 348 5.28 10.33 16.19
C TYR A 348 5.52 10.62 17.68
N SER A 349 6.35 11.62 17.95
CA SER A 349 6.67 12.14 19.28
C SER A 349 6.35 13.64 19.34
N GLU A 350 5.29 13.99 20.05
CA GLU A 350 4.88 15.37 20.24
C GLU A 350 5.97 16.19 20.94
N LYS A 351 6.63 15.61 21.96
CA LYS A 351 7.75 16.23 22.68
C LYS A 351 8.89 16.62 21.73
N ASP A 352 9.28 15.71 20.86
CA ASP A 352 10.35 15.93 19.88
C ASP A 352 9.96 17.00 18.86
N THR A 353 8.73 16.91 18.35
CA THR A 353 8.19 17.86 17.37
C THR A 353 8.11 19.27 17.95
N ARG A 354 7.57 19.44 19.15
CA ARG A 354 7.51 20.75 19.83
C ARG A 354 8.91 21.35 20.03
N LYS A 355 9.87 20.53 20.46
CA LYS A 355 11.26 20.99 20.65
C LYS A 355 11.90 21.42 19.33
N VAL A 356 11.75 20.64 18.26
CA VAL A 356 12.32 21.00 16.95
C VAL A 356 11.63 22.23 16.37
N ASN A 357 10.32 22.36 16.49
CA ASN A 357 9.58 23.53 16.00
C ASN A 357 9.96 24.82 16.74
N SER A 358 10.43 24.75 17.99
CA SER A 358 10.90 25.93 18.75
C SER A 358 12.28 26.44 18.31
N LEU A 359 12.99 25.71 17.44
CA LEU A 359 14.30 26.12 16.94
C LEU A 359 14.15 27.07 15.74
N PRO A 360 14.96 28.19 15.69
CA PRO A 360 14.69 29.29 14.77
C PRO A 360 15.04 29.02 13.31
N THR A 361 16.00 28.11 13.01
CA THR A 361 16.46 27.84 11.64
C THR A 361 16.51 26.37 11.33
N LEU A 362 16.34 26.06 10.05
CA LEU A 362 16.41 24.67 9.55
C LEU A 362 17.76 24.00 9.88
N GLU A 363 18.85 24.78 9.86
CA GLU A 363 20.19 24.28 10.22
C GLU A 363 20.25 23.87 11.70
N LYS A 364 19.77 24.73 12.63
CA LYS A 364 19.71 24.40 14.06
C LYS A 364 18.81 23.17 14.32
N LYS A 365 17.69 23.08 13.61
CA LYS A 365 16.81 21.89 13.68
C LYS A 365 17.55 20.61 13.24
N LYS A 366 18.27 20.65 12.11
CA LYS A 366 19.07 19.50 11.61
C LYS A 366 20.18 19.12 12.59
N LYS A 367 20.92 20.08 13.12
CA LYS A 367 21.99 19.85 14.10
C LYS A 367 21.43 19.16 15.35
N TYR A 368 20.40 19.74 15.96
CA TYR A 368 19.77 19.18 17.16
C TYR A 368 19.25 17.76 16.95
N THR A 369 18.54 17.51 15.84
CA THR A 369 18.00 16.18 15.55
C THR A 369 19.10 15.15 15.32
N THR A 370 20.21 15.51 14.63
CA THR A 370 21.34 14.61 14.38
C THR A 370 22.08 14.27 15.68
N GLU A 371 22.33 15.24 16.55
CA GLU A 371 22.94 15.01 17.86
C GLU A 371 22.06 14.11 18.75
N THR A 372 20.73 14.32 18.71
CA THR A 372 19.79 13.50 19.47
C THR A 372 19.71 12.07 18.94
N ILE A 373 19.75 11.86 17.60
CA ILE A 373 19.82 10.54 16.98
C ILE A 373 21.07 9.78 17.50
N LYS A 374 22.25 10.41 17.43
CA LYS A 374 23.49 9.82 17.89
C LYS A 374 23.40 9.39 19.35
N LYS A 375 22.95 10.31 20.22
CA LYS A 375 22.78 10.02 21.64
C LYS A 375 21.82 8.86 21.90
N ARG A 376 20.66 8.81 21.23
CA ARG A 376 19.70 7.71 21.40
C ARG A 376 20.25 6.35 20.97
N LEU A 377 21.04 6.30 19.89
CA LEU A 377 21.71 5.07 19.46
C LEU A 377 22.79 4.62 20.46
N GLU A 378 23.54 5.56 21.02
CA GLU A 378 24.51 5.29 22.09
C GLU A 378 23.80 4.77 23.36
N ASP A 379 22.70 5.40 23.77
CA ASP A 379 21.91 5.00 24.95
C ASP A 379 21.31 3.58 24.80
N TYR A 380 20.88 3.21 23.59
CA TYR A 380 20.37 1.85 23.31
C TYR A 380 21.47 0.80 23.36
N GLY A 381 22.66 1.11 22.87
CA GLY A 381 23.66 0.11 22.53
C GLY A 381 23.13 -0.93 21.51
N MET A 382 23.97 -1.87 21.11
CA MET A 382 23.61 -2.84 20.05
C MET A 382 22.43 -3.74 20.45
N VAL A 383 22.44 -4.27 21.65
CA VAL A 383 21.41 -5.21 22.13
C VAL A 383 20.06 -4.49 22.35
N GLY A 384 20.09 -3.30 22.98
CA GLY A 384 18.89 -2.50 23.21
C GLY A 384 18.25 -2.05 21.90
N TYR A 385 19.06 -1.61 20.94
CA TYR A 385 18.58 -1.18 19.63
C TYR A 385 17.96 -2.35 18.85
N THR A 386 18.58 -3.53 18.86
CA THR A 386 18.00 -4.72 18.20
C THR A 386 16.64 -5.09 18.79
N LYS A 387 16.51 -5.10 20.13
CA LYS A 387 15.22 -5.33 20.80
C LYS A 387 14.18 -4.28 20.43
N PHE A 388 14.57 -3.01 20.39
CA PHE A 388 13.70 -1.92 19.97
C PHE A 388 13.21 -2.10 18.53
N LEU A 389 14.11 -2.44 17.60
CA LEU A 389 13.74 -2.68 16.19
C LEU A 389 12.76 -3.85 16.03
N LEU A 390 12.92 -4.94 16.80
CA LEU A 390 11.96 -6.06 16.77
C LEU A 390 10.57 -5.62 17.23
N VAL A 391 10.46 -4.89 18.34
CA VAL A 391 9.18 -4.36 18.83
C VAL A 391 8.58 -3.38 17.82
N LYS A 392 9.40 -2.49 17.26
CA LYS A 392 8.97 -1.54 16.23
C LYS A 392 8.46 -2.24 14.98
N HIS A 393 9.13 -3.33 14.56
CA HIS A 393 8.68 -4.13 13.42
C HIS A 393 7.29 -4.74 13.63
N PHE A 394 7.04 -5.31 14.81
CA PHE A 394 5.70 -5.80 15.15
C PHE A 394 4.67 -4.67 15.11
N ASN A 395 4.94 -3.54 15.74
CA ASN A 395 4.03 -2.37 15.70
C ASN A 395 3.74 -1.88 14.26
N ASN A 396 4.71 -2.04 13.34
CA ASN A 396 4.54 -1.69 11.94
C ASN A 396 3.64 -2.66 11.18
N THR A 397 3.48 -3.92 11.62
CA THR A 397 2.98 -5.00 10.77
C THR A 397 1.88 -5.86 11.38
N ASP A 398 1.62 -5.72 12.68
CA ASP A 398 0.74 -6.61 13.46
C ASP A 398 -0.76 -6.47 13.17
N ARG A 399 -1.20 -5.35 12.57
CA ARG A 399 -2.61 -4.98 12.51
C ARG A 399 -3.14 -4.83 11.09
N GLY A 400 -4.22 -5.57 10.79
CA GLY A 400 -4.93 -5.48 9.51
C GLY A 400 -5.87 -4.28 9.39
N ASP A 401 -6.18 -3.58 10.50
CA ASP A 401 -6.90 -2.30 10.46
C ASP A 401 -5.99 -1.10 10.12
N PHE A 402 -4.69 -1.38 9.86
CA PHE A 402 -3.68 -0.39 9.54
C PHE A 402 -3.61 0.76 10.55
N GLY A 403 -3.73 0.44 11.84
CA GLY A 403 -3.64 1.41 12.92
C GLY A 403 -4.83 2.36 13.02
N TRP A 404 -5.99 2.02 12.43
CA TRP A 404 -7.19 2.84 12.54
C TRP A 404 -7.51 3.20 13.99
N GLY A 405 -7.70 4.49 14.20
CA GLY A 405 -8.01 5.05 15.52
C GLY A 405 -6.80 5.29 16.42
N ARG A 406 -5.58 4.87 16.05
CA ARG A 406 -4.34 5.38 16.66
C ARG A 406 -3.93 6.69 16.03
N ASP A 407 -4.07 6.74 14.70
CA ASP A 407 -3.78 7.91 13.88
C ASP A 407 -5.06 8.29 13.13
N GLY A 408 -5.36 9.56 13.04
CA GLY A 408 -6.54 10.02 12.34
C GLY A 408 -7.81 9.78 13.14
N THR A 409 -7.73 10.06 14.42
CA THR A 409 -8.91 10.00 15.28
C THR A 409 -10.02 10.82 14.65
N PRO A 410 -11.15 10.22 14.27
CA PRO A 410 -12.33 10.98 13.92
C PRO A 410 -12.66 11.87 15.10
N GLN A 411 -12.83 13.16 14.84
CA GLN A 411 -13.36 14.05 15.87
C GLN A 411 -14.78 13.60 16.21
N ASN A 412 -15.18 13.76 17.46
CA ASN A 412 -16.53 13.41 17.87
C ASN A 412 -17.54 14.12 16.95
N PRO A 413 -18.55 13.40 16.44
CA PRO A 413 -19.56 14.03 15.62
C PRO A 413 -20.29 15.10 16.44
N THR A 414 -20.38 16.30 15.88
CA THR A 414 -21.06 17.42 16.53
C THR A 414 -22.57 17.23 16.62
N LYS A 415 -23.12 16.26 15.88
CA LYS A 415 -24.56 15.98 15.84
C LYS A 415 -24.84 14.56 16.34
N PRO A 416 -25.88 14.37 17.19
CA PRO A 416 -26.30 13.05 17.63
C PRO A 416 -26.75 12.18 16.45
N SER A 417 -26.76 10.87 16.63
CA SER A 417 -27.30 9.94 15.63
C SER A 417 -28.80 10.14 15.43
N LYS A 418 -29.24 10.10 14.18
CA LYS A 418 -30.65 10.27 13.80
C LYS A 418 -31.45 8.96 13.80
N SER A 419 -30.78 7.82 13.83
CA SER A 419 -31.40 6.50 13.77
C SER A 419 -30.54 5.43 14.49
N GLU A 420 -31.15 4.30 14.83
CA GLU A 420 -30.44 3.15 15.36
C GLU A 420 -29.43 2.59 14.36
N PHE A 421 -29.76 2.58 13.09
CA PHE A 421 -28.85 2.16 12.01
C PHE A 421 -27.59 3.03 11.96
N GLN A 422 -27.75 4.35 12.00
CA GLN A 422 -26.63 5.28 12.03
C GLN A 422 -25.77 5.08 13.29
N THR A 423 -26.40 4.86 14.44
CA THR A 423 -25.69 4.55 15.69
C THR A 423 -24.85 3.28 15.56
N LYS A 424 -25.42 2.20 15.00
CA LYS A 424 -24.69 0.94 14.77
C LYS A 424 -23.49 1.12 13.83
N LEU A 425 -23.63 1.91 12.76
CA LEU A 425 -22.54 2.21 11.84
C LEU A 425 -21.44 3.05 12.51
N ARG A 426 -21.80 4.11 13.23
CA ARG A 426 -20.84 4.92 14.00
C ARG A 426 -20.12 4.09 15.07
N ASP A 427 -20.83 3.24 15.80
CA ASP A 427 -20.26 2.29 16.75
C ASP A 427 -19.26 1.32 16.11
N THR A 428 -19.42 1.01 14.83
CA THR A 428 -18.53 0.12 14.09
C THR A 428 -17.31 0.83 13.53
N TYR A 429 -17.49 2.02 12.97
CA TYR A 429 -16.44 2.73 12.22
C TYR A 429 -15.65 3.74 13.05
N TYR A 430 -16.23 4.30 14.12
CA TYR A 430 -15.52 5.27 14.94
C TYR A 430 -14.63 4.59 15.98
N GLN A 431 -13.50 5.21 16.30
CA GLN A 431 -12.51 4.67 17.22
C GLN A 431 -13.07 4.27 18.58
N GLN A 432 -13.95 5.10 19.14
CA GLN A 432 -14.57 4.89 20.45
C GLN A 432 -15.88 4.11 20.39
N GLY A 433 -16.24 3.61 19.22
CA GLY A 433 -17.48 2.89 19.00
C GLY A 433 -17.48 1.51 19.68
N LYS A 434 -18.62 1.10 20.24
CA LYS A 434 -18.77 -0.16 20.96
C LYS A 434 -18.47 -1.40 20.12
N ARG A 435 -18.57 -1.31 18.79
CA ARG A 435 -18.39 -2.41 17.82
C ARG A 435 -17.11 -2.31 17.00
N THR A 436 -16.27 -1.31 17.21
CA THR A 436 -15.04 -1.08 16.45
C THR A 436 -14.10 -2.30 16.50
N ASN A 437 -14.05 -3.01 17.63
CA ASN A 437 -13.24 -4.21 17.76
C ASN A 437 -13.74 -5.37 16.89
N ASN A 438 -15.03 -5.43 16.55
CA ASN A 438 -15.55 -6.43 15.61
C ASN A 438 -15.04 -6.14 14.18
N LEU A 439 -15.03 -4.88 13.76
CA LEU A 439 -14.46 -4.48 12.48
C LEU A 439 -12.96 -4.80 12.42
N ARG A 440 -12.21 -4.44 13.47
CA ARG A 440 -10.77 -4.75 13.58
C ARG A 440 -10.51 -6.25 13.51
N PHE A 441 -11.36 -7.07 14.15
CA PHE A 441 -11.28 -8.52 14.08
C PHE A 441 -11.45 -9.04 12.63
N VAL A 442 -12.46 -8.56 11.91
CA VAL A 442 -12.67 -8.94 10.49
C VAL A 442 -11.47 -8.53 9.62
N MET A 443 -10.99 -7.30 9.80
CA MET A 443 -9.80 -6.81 9.07
C MET A 443 -8.54 -7.61 9.43
N GLN A 444 -8.42 -8.07 10.68
CA GLN A 444 -7.30 -8.92 11.11
C GLN A 444 -7.33 -10.31 10.47
N ILE A 445 -8.52 -10.92 10.31
CA ILE A 445 -8.67 -12.18 9.58
C ILE A 445 -8.20 -12.01 8.13
N LEU A 446 -8.64 -10.95 7.44
CA LEU A 446 -8.21 -10.67 6.07
C LEU A 446 -6.69 -10.45 5.98
N TRP A 447 -6.09 -9.75 6.95
CA TRP A 447 -4.65 -9.56 7.03
C TRP A 447 -3.89 -10.88 7.20
N ILE A 448 -4.36 -11.76 8.08
CA ILE A 448 -3.80 -13.10 8.27
C ILE A 448 -3.87 -13.91 6.96
N VAL A 449 -4.98 -13.83 6.22
CA VAL A 449 -5.12 -14.48 4.90
C VAL A 449 -4.10 -13.92 3.90
N VAL A 450 -3.89 -12.60 3.89
CA VAL A 450 -2.86 -11.97 3.05
C VAL A 450 -1.47 -12.51 3.39
N LEU A 451 -1.13 -12.57 4.67
CA LEU A 451 0.19 -13.05 5.12
C LEU A 451 0.38 -14.55 4.84
N LEU A 452 -0.66 -15.38 5.00
CA LEU A 452 -0.63 -16.79 4.62
C LEU A 452 -0.37 -16.95 3.12
N GLY A 453 -1.04 -16.18 2.27
CA GLY A 453 -0.78 -16.18 0.83
C GLY A 453 0.67 -15.78 0.49
N MET A 454 1.22 -14.80 1.21
CA MET A 454 2.63 -14.41 1.05
C MET A 454 3.59 -15.53 1.47
N LEU A 455 3.32 -16.25 2.56
CA LEU A 455 4.10 -17.43 2.96
C LEU A 455 4.02 -18.54 1.91
N LEU A 456 2.84 -18.79 1.34
CA LEU A 456 2.65 -19.75 0.26
C LEU A 456 3.41 -19.37 -1.01
N SER A 457 3.71 -18.08 -1.22
CA SER A 457 4.52 -17.63 -2.35
C SER A 457 5.96 -18.17 -2.33
N PHE A 458 6.44 -18.69 -1.19
CA PHE A 458 7.72 -19.40 -1.10
C PHE A 458 7.84 -20.55 -2.10
N PHE A 459 6.76 -21.29 -2.31
CA PHE A 459 6.71 -22.45 -3.19
C PHE A 459 6.51 -22.09 -4.67
N VAL A 460 6.31 -20.81 -4.97
CA VAL A 460 6.07 -20.34 -6.34
C VAL A 460 7.39 -20.01 -7.02
N LYS A 461 7.67 -20.69 -8.13
CA LYS A 461 8.85 -20.36 -8.95
C LYS A 461 8.61 -19.04 -9.69
N ASP A 462 9.59 -18.16 -9.68
CA ASP A 462 9.56 -16.93 -10.47
C ASP A 462 9.81 -17.22 -11.95
N ILE A 463 8.71 -17.48 -12.67
CA ILE A 463 8.74 -17.79 -14.12
C ILE A 463 8.79 -16.48 -14.95
N GLN A 464 8.56 -15.33 -14.32
CA GLN A 464 8.35 -14.04 -14.98
C GLN A 464 9.57 -13.10 -14.90
N GLY A 465 10.77 -13.65 -14.98
CA GLY A 465 11.98 -12.83 -15.15
C GLY A 465 12.28 -11.87 -14.00
N GLY A 466 12.03 -12.28 -12.74
CA GLY A 466 12.36 -11.48 -11.56
C GLY A 466 11.22 -10.60 -11.04
N THR A 467 10.00 -10.69 -11.57
CA THR A 467 8.86 -9.88 -11.09
C THR A 467 8.52 -10.14 -9.63
N LEU A 468 8.51 -11.41 -9.21
CA LEU A 468 8.26 -11.76 -7.81
C LEU A 468 9.40 -11.28 -6.90
N LEU A 469 10.63 -11.34 -7.37
CA LEU A 469 11.80 -10.80 -6.67
C LEU A 469 11.67 -9.29 -6.45
N ILE A 470 11.25 -8.53 -7.46
CA ILE A 470 11.02 -7.08 -7.34
C ILE A 470 9.96 -6.80 -6.27
N ILE A 471 8.85 -7.53 -6.28
CA ILE A 471 7.77 -7.37 -5.29
C ILE A 471 8.29 -7.66 -3.88
N LYS A 472 9.00 -8.77 -3.68
CA LYS A 472 9.55 -9.15 -2.37
C LYS A 472 10.58 -8.13 -1.87
N LEU A 473 11.49 -7.68 -2.73
CA LEU A 473 12.45 -6.62 -2.39
C LEU A 473 11.76 -5.29 -2.06
N THR A 474 10.68 -4.96 -2.74
CA THR A 474 9.86 -3.80 -2.41
C THR A 474 9.31 -3.90 -0.99
N ILE A 475 8.80 -5.06 -0.60
CA ILE A 475 8.26 -5.29 0.74
C ILE A 475 9.37 -5.27 1.80
N ILE A 476 10.52 -5.89 1.54
CA ILE A 476 11.70 -5.80 2.43
C ILE A 476 12.14 -4.34 2.57
N GLY A 477 12.25 -3.62 1.45
CA GLY A 477 12.62 -2.19 1.45
C GLY A 477 11.65 -1.34 2.25
N ALA A 478 10.33 -1.63 2.17
CA ALA A 478 9.31 -0.98 2.97
C ALA A 478 9.52 -1.25 4.47
N PHE A 479 9.79 -2.49 4.86
CA PHE A 479 10.08 -2.82 6.26
C PHE A 479 11.33 -2.11 6.77
N LEU A 480 12.42 -2.12 6.00
CA LEU A 480 13.66 -1.43 6.36
C LEU A 480 13.44 0.08 6.50
N TYR A 481 12.70 0.69 5.58
CA TYR A 481 12.35 2.10 5.67
C TYR A 481 11.60 2.42 6.97
N LEU A 482 10.57 1.63 7.32
CA LEU A 482 9.78 1.83 8.54
C LEU A 482 10.56 1.53 9.83
N LEU A 483 11.64 0.75 9.75
CA LEU A 483 12.54 0.54 10.88
C LEU A 483 13.48 1.74 11.09
N LEU A 484 13.93 2.39 10.02
CA LEU A 484 14.86 3.52 10.09
C LEU A 484 14.17 4.86 10.38
N PHE A 485 13.04 5.12 9.73
CA PHE A 485 12.30 6.37 9.86
C PHE A 485 11.15 6.27 10.89
N GLU A 486 10.34 7.31 10.98
CA GLU A 486 9.10 7.26 11.74
C GLU A 486 8.24 6.09 11.23
N GLY A 487 7.87 5.21 12.15
CA GLY A 487 7.08 4.00 11.95
C GLY A 487 6.27 3.72 13.19
N GLY A 488 6.40 2.49 13.74
CA GLY A 488 5.72 2.08 14.97
C GLY A 488 4.20 1.97 14.84
N ARG A 489 3.70 1.94 13.60
CA ARG A 489 2.27 1.91 13.26
C ARG A 489 2.08 1.24 11.90
N SER A 490 1.07 0.38 11.78
CA SER A 490 0.77 -0.33 10.53
C SER A 490 0.17 0.57 9.42
N ARG A 491 -0.22 1.81 9.72
CA ARG A 491 -0.72 2.80 8.75
C ARG A 491 0.23 3.00 7.56
N TYR A 492 1.51 3.07 7.83
CA TYR A 492 2.51 3.31 6.79
C TYR A 492 2.68 2.16 5.78
N LEU A 493 2.07 0.99 6.05
CA LEU A 493 1.99 -0.11 5.09
C LEU A 493 0.98 0.16 3.96
N ILE A 494 0.02 1.07 4.14
CA ILE A 494 -1.08 1.31 3.18
C ILE A 494 -0.53 1.51 1.77
N GLN A 495 0.49 2.34 1.59
CA GLN A 495 1.11 2.60 0.28
C GLN A 495 1.73 1.35 -0.39
N TYR A 496 2.03 0.31 0.37
CA TYR A 496 2.64 -0.92 -0.14
C TYR A 496 1.63 -2.06 -0.33
N LEU A 497 0.37 -1.90 0.08
CA LEU A 497 -0.67 -2.94 0.01
C LEU A 497 -0.82 -3.57 -1.38
N PRO A 498 -0.70 -2.85 -2.51
CA PRO A 498 -0.74 -3.47 -3.83
C PRO A 498 0.29 -4.61 -3.98
N PHE A 499 1.50 -4.43 -3.46
CA PHE A 499 2.56 -5.46 -3.54
C PHE A 499 2.28 -6.65 -2.62
N PHE A 500 1.71 -6.41 -1.43
CA PHE A 500 1.27 -7.46 -0.51
C PHE A 500 0.17 -8.32 -1.14
N TYR A 501 -0.84 -7.68 -1.75
CA TYR A 501 -1.94 -8.41 -2.38
C TYR A 501 -1.50 -9.19 -3.61
N LEU A 502 -0.60 -8.64 -4.45
CA LEU A 502 -0.04 -9.35 -5.60
C LEU A 502 0.71 -10.60 -5.18
N LEU A 503 1.58 -10.47 -4.19
CA LEU A 503 2.37 -11.60 -3.72
C LEU A 503 1.51 -12.66 -3.04
N SER A 504 0.57 -12.23 -2.19
CA SER A 504 -0.41 -13.11 -1.54
C SER A 504 -1.24 -13.88 -2.57
N ALA A 505 -1.77 -13.16 -3.56
CA ALA A 505 -2.57 -13.78 -4.61
C ALA A 505 -1.78 -14.81 -5.43
N ASN A 506 -0.50 -14.54 -5.66
CA ASN A 506 0.37 -15.47 -6.37
C ASN A 506 0.55 -16.78 -5.61
N GLY A 507 0.69 -16.73 -4.28
CA GLY A 507 0.73 -17.92 -3.42
C GLY A 507 -0.62 -18.63 -3.36
N LEU A 508 -1.71 -17.89 -3.13
CA LEU A 508 -3.06 -18.47 -3.00
C LEU A 508 -3.57 -19.11 -4.30
N ALA A 509 -3.33 -18.47 -5.44
CA ALA A 509 -3.77 -18.97 -6.74
C ALA A 509 -3.13 -20.33 -7.12
N ARG A 510 -2.01 -20.67 -6.49
CA ARG A 510 -1.26 -21.91 -6.76
C ARG A 510 -1.37 -22.97 -5.66
N ILE A 511 -2.30 -22.83 -4.73
CA ILE A 511 -2.53 -23.81 -3.67
C ILE A 511 -2.71 -25.22 -4.24
N ASN A 512 -3.44 -25.36 -5.36
CA ASN A 512 -3.65 -26.67 -5.99
C ASN A 512 -2.34 -27.29 -6.50
N ASP A 513 -1.42 -26.47 -7.04
CA ASP A 513 -0.11 -26.95 -7.50
C ASP A 513 0.75 -27.39 -6.28
N ILE A 514 0.69 -26.63 -5.19
CA ILE A 514 1.43 -26.91 -3.96
C ILE A 514 0.92 -28.21 -3.31
N VAL A 515 -0.38 -28.41 -3.25
CA VAL A 515 -1.01 -29.62 -2.68
C VAL A 515 -0.74 -30.85 -3.57
N SER A 516 -0.71 -30.70 -4.90
CA SER A 516 -0.42 -31.78 -5.83
C SER A 516 1.03 -32.28 -5.78
N ILE A 517 1.98 -31.43 -5.42
CA ILE A 517 3.40 -31.80 -5.24
C ILE A 517 3.58 -32.71 -4.01
N ASN A 518 2.72 -32.59 -3.00
CA ASN A 518 2.87 -33.27 -1.71
C ASN A 518 2.05 -34.56 -1.54
N GLY A 519 1.31 -35.04 -2.55
CA GLY A 519 0.59 -36.28 -2.28
C GLY A 519 -0.39 -36.85 -3.27
N ILE A 520 -0.61 -36.32 -4.46
CA ILE A 520 -1.48 -36.98 -5.45
C ILE A 520 -0.90 -36.78 -6.86
N LYS A 521 -0.03 -37.70 -7.28
CA LYS A 521 0.21 -37.95 -8.69
C LYS A 521 -1.10 -38.46 -9.31
N LYS A 522 -1.86 -37.60 -9.98
CA LYS A 522 -2.69 -37.97 -11.12
C LYS A 522 -3.00 -36.75 -11.98
N SER A 523 -2.41 -36.79 -13.17
CA SER A 523 -2.87 -36.24 -14.44
C SER A 523 -3.81 -35.02 -14.38
N PHE A 524 -3.21 -33.82 -14.39
CA PHE A 524 -3.82 -32.70 -15.09
C PHE A 524 -2.91 -32.36 -16.26
N THR A 525 -3.41 -32.65 -17.44
CA THR A 525 -2.75 -32.38 -18.70
C THR A 525 -2.40 -30.92 -18.82
N SER A 526 -1.15 -30.68 -19.14
CA SER A 526 -0.46 -29.39 -19.33
C SER A 526 -0.95 -28.58 -20.55
N THR A 527 -2.21 -28.68 -20.94
CA THR A 527 -2.72 -28.11 -22.20
C THR A 527 -3.27 -26.67 -22.08
N ASP A 528 -3.50 -26.15 -20.88
CA ASP A 528 -4.01 -24.77 -20.73
C ASP A 528 -2.96 -23.68 -20.45
N TYR A 529 -1.67 -24.04 -20.40
CA TYR A 529 -0.57 -23.08 -20.12
C TYR A 529 0.24 -22.67 -21.37
N ARG A 530 -0.18 -23.05 -22.57
CA ARG A 530 0.47 -22.62 -23.82
C ARG A 530 -0.07 -21.31 -24.40
N GLY A 531 -0.57 -20.42 -23.56
CA GLY A 531 -0.94 -19.06 -23.91
C GLY A 531 0.06 -17.99 -23.47
N SER A 532 1.20 -18.36 -22.88
CA SER A 532 2.31 -17.43 -22.62
C SER A 532 3.24 -17.48 -23.82
N LEU A 533 3.29 -16.38 -24.57
CA LEU A 533 4.22 -16.13 -25.67
C LEU A 533 5.63 -16.63 -25.34
N PRO A 534 6.28 -17.33 -26.27
CA PRO A 534 7.71 -17.56 -26.15
C PRO A 534 8.38 -16.18 -26.10
N ILE A 535 9.28 -15.99 -25.15
CA ILE A 535 10.24 -14.91 -25.19
C ILE A 535 11.05 -15.15 -26.45
N ARG A 536 10.70 -14.48 -27.55
CA ARG A 536 11.59 -14.33 -28.67
C ARG A 536 12.78 -13.55 -28.16
N THR A 537 13.88 -14.23 -27.97
CA THR A 537 15.18 -13.66 -27.62
C THR A 537 15.72 -12.71 -28.69
N ASP A 538 15.03 -12.58 -29.80
CA ASP A 538 15.49 -11.85 -31.00
C ASP A 538 14.84 -10.46 -31.17
N GLU A 539 13.89 -10.05 -30.31
CA GLU A 539 13.20 -8.75 -30.40
C GLU A 539 13.23 -7.95 -29.09
N LEU A 540 14.38 -7.88 -28.42
CA LEU A 540 14.62 -6.89 -27.36
C LEU A 540 15.83 -6.07 -27.67
#